data_3d09cdc59dde9afcaaf670832e0d2e45
#
_entry.id   3d09cdc59dde9afcaaf670832e0d2e45
#
_cell.length_a   1.000
_cell.length_b   1.000
_cell.length_c   1.000
_cell.angle_alpha   90.00
_cell.angle_beta   90.00
_cell.angle_gamma   90.00
#
_symmetry.space_group_name_H-M   'P 1'
#
loop_
_entity.id
_entity.type
_entity.pdbx_description
1 polymer ?
#
loop_
_entity_poly.entity_id
_entity_poly.type
_entity_poly.pdbx_seq_one_letter_code
_entity_poly.pdbx_strand_id
1 'polypeptide(L)'
;VVKKPPVEYSHGKLEAIYKELTEKEEQEKEAKAEGTQKTGAGEETVQPVNLICIMNESLSDLRVVGDFSTNQEYFPFINSLTENTVKGSLCMPVFGSMTSNSEFEFLTGDSVAMLPSNSIAYQFNVKPDAWTMVSTVKDQGYRTVAMHPYPGENWNRNTCYTNMGFDEFLDGDYYEGSEQLRYYTSDQADFEKLIQVVEEKKDPQEKLFLFNVTMQNHGGYEGTFDEFDQTVWLTGDMEGKYPKADQYLSLVKRSDEAFAYLLDYFS
;
A
#
# COMPACT_ATOMS: atom_id res chain seq x y z
N VAL A 1 -13.37 23.61 10.37
CA VAL A 1 -13.47 23.54 11.84
C VAL A 1 -12.29 22.71 12.33
N VAL A 2 -11.35 23.34 13.04
CA VAL A 2 -10.23 22.61 13.65
C VAL A 2 -10.80 21.69 14.73
N LYS A 3 -10.54 20.38 14.62
CA LYS A 3 -10.94 19.43 15.68
C LYS A 3 -10.19 19.78 16.95
N LYS A 4 -10.90 19.83 18.08
CA LYS A 4 -10.24 19.97 19.38
C LYS A 4 -9.54 18.65 19.69
N PRO A 5 -8.34 18.68 20.27
CA PRO A 5 -7.68 17.46 20.73
C PRO A 5 -8.57 16.75 21.77
N PRO A 6 -8.42 15.42 21.92
CA PRO A 6 -9.14 14.65 22.94
C PRO A 6 -9.01 15.31 24.33
N VAL A 7 -10.05 15.20 25.15
CA VAL A 7 -10.12 15.83 26.46
C VAL A 7 -8.95 15.45 27.40
N GLU A 8 -8.34 14.30 27.12
CA GLU A 8 -7.19 13.78 27.87
C GLU A 8 -5.82 14.12 27.28
N TYR A 9 -5.79 14.88 26.17
CA TYR A 9 -4.54 15.27 25.52
C TYR A 9 -3.81 16.32 26.36
N SER A 10 -2.57 16.02 26.72
CA SER A 10 -1.65 17.00 27.27
C SER A 10 -0.21 16.68 26.85
N HIS A 11 0.61 17.72 26.66
CA HIS A 11 2.02 17.58 26.29
C HIS A 11 2.78 16.68 27.29
N GLY A 12 2.51 16.82 28.57
CA GLY A 12 3.14 15.99 29.59
C GLY A 12 2.74 14.52 29.57
N LYS A 13 1.53 14.18 29.08
CA LYS A 13 1.14 12.78 28.86
C LYS A 13 1.87 12.18 27.64
N LEU A 14 2.05 12.96 26.57
CA LEU A 14 2.84 12.51 25.43
C LEU A 14 4.29 12.28 25.80
N GLU A 15 4.91 13.19 26.54
CA GLU A 15 6.27 13.01 27.04
C GLU A 15 6.41 11.76 27.92
N ALA A 16 5.42 11.50 28.78
CA ALA A 16 5.41 10.32 29.64
C ALA A 16 5.30 9.02 28.83
N ILE A 17 4.41 8.99 27.80
CA ILE A 17 4.25 7.85 26.91
C ILE A 17 5.53 7.64 26.09
N TYR A 18 6.10 8.70 25.53
CA TYR A 18 7.35 8.63 24.78
C TYR A 18 8.49 8.05 25.61
N LYS A 19 8.62 8.54 26.84
CA LYS A 19 9.63 8.04 27.80
C LYS A 19 9.41 6.56 28.12
N GLU A 20 8.17 6.15 28.41
CA GLU A 20 7.83 4.74 28.67
C GLU A 20 8.15 3.83 27.48
N LEU A 21 7.86 4.29 26.25
CA LEU A 21 8.18 3.53 25.03
C LEU A 21 9.69 3.40 24.82
N THR A 22 10.44 4.50 25.01
CA THR A 22 11.90 4.49 24.87
C THR A 22 12.55 3.57 25.91
N GLU A 23 12.09 3.61 27.17
CA GLU A 23 12.57 2.71 28.23
C GLU A 23 12.26 1.24 27.93
N LYS A 24 11.10 0.94 27.33
CA LYS A 24 10.76 -0.42 26.88
C LYS A 24 11.63 -0.89 25.72
N GLU A 25 11.88 -0.04 24.75
CA GLU A 25 12.77 -0.37 23.62
C GLU A 25 14.21 -0.63 24.08
N GLU A 26 14.72 0.15 25.04
CA GLU A 26 16.04 -0.07 25.64
C GLU A 26 16.09 -1.40 26.38
N GLN A 27 15.10 -1.72 27.19
CA GLN A 27 15.00 -3.00 27.90
C GLN A 27 14.87 -4.18 26.94
N GLU A 28 14.13 -4.05 25.84
CA GLU A 28 14.04 -5.10 24.81
C GLU A 28 15.35 -5.28 24.05
N LYS A 29 16.09 -4.20 23.79
CA LYS A 29 17.44 -4.26 23.19
C LYS A 29 18.45 -4.92 24.12
N GLU A 30 18.42 -4.58 25.42
CA GLU A 30 19.27 -5.22 26.44
C GLU A 30 18.92 -6.71 26.61
N ALA A 31 17.63 -7.06 26.69
CA ALA A 31 17.17 -8.45 26.79
C ALA A 31 17.55 -9.28 25.54
N LYS A 32 17.49 -8.67 24.33
CA LYS A 32 18.00 -9.31 23.10
C LYS A 32 19.51 -9.46 23.11
N ALA A 33 20.26 -8.48 23.63
CA ALA A 33 21.71 -8.55 23.76
C ALA A 33 22.17 -9.61 24.77
N GLU A 34 21.46 -9.77 25.90
CA GLU A 34 21.74 -10.82 26.89
C GLU A 34 21.28 -12.21 26.42
N GLY A 35 20.22 -12.30 25.62
CA GLY A 35 19.72 -13.56 25.02
C GLY A 35 20.62 -14.12 23.92
N THR A 36 21.57 -13.36 23.39
CA THR A 36 22.43 -13.77 22.26
C THR A 36 23.67 -14.56 22.70
N GLN A 37 23.81 -14.90 23.99
CA GLN A 37 24.90 -15.75 24.49
C GLN A 37 24.50 -17.20 24.76
N LYS A 38 23.77 -17.88 23.92
CA LYS A 38 23.77 -19.37 23.80
C LYS A 38 22.70 -19.84 22.84
N THR A 39 23.05 -19.98 21.60
CA THR A 39 22.75 -21.21 20.83
C THR A 39 23.56 -21.10 19.53
N GLY A 40 24.56 -21.93 19.40
CA GLY A 40 25.32 -22.07 18.17
C GLY A 40 24.51 -22.87 17.16
N ALA A 41 24.18 -22.24 16.13
CA ALA A 41 23.99 -22.62 14.73
C ALA A 41 23.66 -21.31 14.04
N GLY A 42 24.55 -20.79 13.20
CA GLY A 42 24.31 -19.53 12.52
C GLY A 42 23.07 -19.64 11.62
N GLU A 43 21.96 -19.15 12.09
CA GLU A 43 20.93 -18.68 11.18
C GLU A 43 21.53 -17.46 10.49
N GLU A 44 21.89 -17.62 9.23
CA GLU A 44 22.18 -16.47 8.37
C GLU A 44 20.93 -15.59 8.40
N THR A 45 21.02 -14.45 9.11
CA THR A 45 19.97 -13.44 9.05
C THR A 45 19.96 -12.90 7.63
N VAL A 46 18.98 -13.33 6.84
CA VAL A 46 18.74 -12.78 5.51
C VAL A 46 18.44 -11.30 5.67
N GLN A 47 19.32 -10.45 5.13
CA GLN A 47 19.07 -9.02 5.08
C GLN A 47 18.21 -8.75 3.83
N PRO A 48 17.02 -8.16 3.95
CA PRO A 48 16.18 -7.87 2.81
C PRO A 48 16.90 -6.88 1.89
N VAL A 49 17.03 -7.23 0.61
CA VAL A 49 17.62 -6.36 -0.41
C VAL A 49 16.57 -5.38 -0.94
N ASN A 50 15.34 -5.83 -1.08
CA ASN A 50 14.23 -5.00 -1.56
C ASN A 50 13.12 -4.94 -0.52
N LEU A 51 12.52 -3.76 -0.36
CA LEU A 51 11.28 -3.53 0.37
C LEU A 51 10.25 -3.05 -0.64
N ILE A 52 9.24 -3.85 -0.90
CA ILE A 52 8.18 -3.52 -1.86
C ILE A 52 6.88 -3.34 -1.07
N CYS A 53 6.36 -2.12 -1.08
CA CYS A 53 5.10 -1.76 -0.45
C CYS A 53 4.08 -1.46 -1.53
N ILE A 54 3.02 -2.23 -1.60
CA ILE A 54 1.94 -2.05 -2.59
C ILE A 54 0.69 -1.60 -1.85
N MET A 55 0.22 -0.42 -2.17
CA MET A 55 -1.13 0.04 -1.84
C MET A 55 -2.02 -0.27 -3.04
N ASN A 56 -2.72 -1.41 -2.97
CA ASN A 56 -3.64 -1.78 -4.03
C ASN A 56 -4.93 -0.95 -3.88
N GLU A 57 -5.03 0.09 -4.68
CA GLU A 57 -6.07 1.12 -4.59
C GLU A 57 -7.44 0.51 -4.80
N SER A 58 -8.40 0.87 -3.93
CA SER A 58 -9.78 0.37 -3.93
C SER A 58 -9.92 -1.16 -3.84
N LEU A 59 -8.89 -1.91 -3.46
CA LEU A 59 -8.97 -3.35 -3.25
C LEU A 59 -9.54 -3.65 -1.85
N SER A 60 -10.66 -4.38 -1.81
CA SER A 60 -11.26 -4.86 -0.56
C SER A 60 -12.03 -6.15 -0.81
N ASP A 61 -12.01 -7.03 0.17
CA ASP A 61 -12.91 -8.17 0.18
C ASP A 61 -14.33 -7.70 0.54
N LEU A 62 -15.26 -7.76 -0.41
CA LEU A 62 -16.64 -7.31 -0.18
C LEU A 62 -17.37 -8.13 0.90
N ARG A 63 -16.85 -9.29 1.33
CA ARG A 63 -17.42 -10.05 2.46
C ARG A 63 -17.42 -9.26 3.78
N VAL A 64 -16.65 -8.17 3.86
CA VAL A 64 -16.69 -7.26 5.02
C VAL A 64 -18.01 -6.51 5.16
N VAL A 65 -18.82 -6.41 4.11
CA VAL A 65 -20.13 -5.73 4.16
C VAL A 65 -21.31 -6.68 4.35
N GLY A 66 -21.09 -7.99 4.25
CA GLY A 66 -22.12 -9.01 4.48
C GLY A 66 -21.88 -10.31 3.70
N ASP A 67 -22.69 -11.31 4.00
CA ASP A 67 -22.60 -12.61 3.36
C ASP A 67 -23.24 -12.57 1.96
N PHE A 68 -22.54 -13.13 1.00
CA PHE A 68 -23.03 -13.34 -0.36
C PHE A 68 -22.30 -14.53 -1.00
N SER A 69 -22.84 -15.01 -2.11
CA SER A 69 -22.22 -16.07 -2.91
C SER A 69 -21.90 -15.57 -4.31
N THR A 70 -20.83 -16.08 -4.88
CA THR A 70 -20.38 -15.79 -6.24
C THR A 70 -20.30 -17.07 -7.07
N ASN A 71 -20.27 -16.94 -8.40
CA ASN A 71 -20.13 -18.09 -9.31
C ASN A 71 -18.76 -18.76 -9.17
N GLN A 72 -17.73 -18.05 -8.72
CA GLN A 72 -16.38 -18.55 -8.44
C GLN A 72 -15.71 -17.72 -7.36
N GLU A 73 -14.65 -18.26 -6.74
CA GLU A 73 -13.80 -17.51 -5.80
C GLU A 73 -13.08 -16.35 -6.53
N TYR A 74 -13.00 -15.20 -5.90
CA TYR A 74 -12.39 -13.98 -6.47
C TYR A 74 -11.08 -13.56 -5.78
N PHE A 75 -10.73 -14.21 -4.65
CA PHE A 75 -9.44 -14.08 -3.97
C PHE A 75 -8.75 -15.43 -3.74
N PRO A 76 -8.66 -16.32 -4.75
CA PRO A 76 -8.15 -17.66 -4.52
C PRO A 76 -6.68 -17.67 -4.11
N PHE A 77 -5.85 -16.82 -4.72
CA PHE A 77 -4.41 -16.80 -4.47
C PHE A 77 -4.08 -16.18 -3.12
N ILE A 78 -4.54 -14.94 -2.86
CA ILE A 78 -4.30 -14.24 -1.59
C ILE A 78 -4.81 -15.08 -0.41
N ASN A 79 -5.97 -15.73 -0.55
CA ASN A 79 -6.50 -16.59 0.50
C ASN A 79 -5.65 -17.84 0.74
N SER A 80 -4.98 -18.38 -0.28
CA SER A 80 -4.15 -19.58 -0.18
C SER A 80 -2.80 -19.34 0.50
N LEU A 81 -2.33 -18.09 0.58
CA LEU A 81 -1.02 -17.76 1.15
C LEU A 81 -0.98 -18.09 2.65
N THR A 82 -0.02 -18.91 3.07
CA THR A 82 0.17 -19.36 4.46
C THR A 82 1.63 -19.34 4.90
N GLU A 83 2.56 -19.73 4.01
CA GLU A 83 3.98 -19.76 4.31
C GLU A 83 4.58 -18.35 4.19
N ASN A 84 5.48 -17.98 5.12
CA ASN A 84 6.14 -16.67 5.16
C ASN A 84 5.16 -15.49 5.04
N THR A 85 3.92 -15.67 5.53
CA THR A 85 2.82 -14.74 5.33
C THR A 85 2.23 -14.31 6.66
N VAL A 86 2.03 -13.00 6.81
CA VAL A 86 1.25 -12.39 7.90
C VAL A 86 0.03 -11.72 7.29
N LYS A 87 -1.15 -12.03 7.79
CA LYS A 87 -2.43 -11.44 7.37
C LYS A 87 -3.10 -10.70 8.51
N GLY A 88 -3.82 -9.64 8.19
CA GLY A 88 -4.57 -8.88 9.18
C GLY A 88 -5.62 -7.98 8.52
N SER A 89 -6.45 -7.37 9.36
CA SER A 89 -7.41 -6.35 8.92
C SER A 89 -6.80 -4.97 9.10
N LEU A 90 -6.87 -4.15 8.06
CA LEU A 90 -6.40 -2.77 8.07
C LEU A 90 -7.61 -1.82 8.05
N CYS A 91 -7.71 -0.97 9.07
CA CYS A 91 -8.72 0.08 9.10
C CYS A 91 -8.18 1.33 8.39
N MET A 92 -8.80 1.67 7.28
CA MET A 92 -8.40 2.84 6.49
C MET A 92 -8.91 4.15 7.13
N PRO A 93 -8.14 5.26 7.05
CA PRO A 93 -8.50 6.53 7.69
C PRO A 93 -9.59 7.30 6.95
N VAL A 94 -9.94 6.87 5.74
CA VAL A 94 -10.91 7.55 4.87
C VAL A 94 -12.01 6.60 4.43
N PHE A 95 -13.19 7.17 4.20
CA PHE A 95 -14.33 6.45 3.65
C PHE A 95 -14.58 6.93 2.22
N GLY A 96 -14.16 6.12 1.25
CA GLY A 96 -14.23 6.43 -0.18
C GLY A 96 -13.42 7.69 -0.54
N SER A 97 -12.73 7.68 -1.69
CA SER A 97 -11.89 8.78 -2.14
C SER A 97 -10.74 9.17 -1.16
N MET A 98 -9.97 10.19 -1.48
CA MET A 98 -8.83 10.67 -0.67
C MET A 98 -7.74 9.60 -0.40
N THR A 99 -7.40 8.81 -1.38
CA THR A 99 -6.35 7.78 -1.33
C THR A 99 -5.04 8.33 -0.75
N SER A 100 -4.68 9.57 -1.12
CA SER A 100 -3.49 10.27 -0.62
C SER A 100 -3.46 10.45 0.91
N ASN A 101 -4.60 10.44 1.59
CA ASN A 101 -4.62 10.48 3.05
C ASN A 101 -4.21 9.13 3.67
N SER A 102 -4.53 8.02 3.01
CA SER A 102 -4.05 6.69 3.42
C SER A 102 -2.55 6.54 3.16
N GLU A 103 -2.08 7.01 2.01
CA GLU A 103 -0.65 7.09 1.70
C GLU A 103 0.10 7.94 2.74
N PHE A 104 -0.47 9.10 3.10
CA PHE A 104 0.09 9.99 4.10
C PHE A 104 0.26 9.29 5.46
N GLU A 105 -0.79 8.65 5.98
CA GLU A 105 -0.71 7.94 7.26
C GLU A 105 0.32 6.80 7.22
N PHE A 106 0.39 6.05 6.11
CA PHE A 106 1.35 4.96 5.96
C PHE A 106 2.80 5.48 5.91
N LEU A 107 3.06 6.52 5.11
CA LEU A 107 4.43 7.00 4.89
C LEU A 107 4.96 7.86 6.03
N THR A 108 4.09 8.56 6.77
CA THR A 108 4.51 9.48 7.85
C THR A 108 4.31 8.92 9.25
N GLY A 109 3.40 7.96 9.43
CA GLY A 109 2.93 7.53 10.74
C GLY A 109 2.02 8.54 11.46
N ASP A 110 1.74 9.68 10.83
CA ASP A 110 0.85 10.72 11.38
C ASP A 110 -0.60 10.43 11.02
N SER A 111 -1.55 10.80 11.89
CA SER A 111 -2.98 10.56 11.64
C SER A 111 -3.69 11.77 11.05
N VAL A 112 -4.42 11.59 9.96
CA VAL A 112 -5.33 12.60 9.39
C VAL A 112 -6.51 12.93 10.31
N ALA A 113 -6.77 12.10 11.33
CA ALA A 113 -7.81 12.38 12.31
C ALA A 113 -7.59 13.68 13.06
N MET A 114 -6.36 14.16 13.14
CA MET A 114 -5.98 15.42 13.78
C MET A 114 -6.11 16.63 12.86
N LEU A 115 -6.31 16.41 11.56
CA LEU A 115 -6.47 17.48 10.58
C LEU A 115 -7.93 17.99 10.54
N PRO A 116 -8.17 19.20 10.02
CA PRO A 116 -9.52 19.67 9.73
C PRO A 116 -10.31 18.70 8.86
N SER A 117 -11.62 18.63 9.05
CA SER A 117 -12.48 17.74 8.27
C SER A 117 -12.30 17.99 6.75
N ASN A 118 -12.23 16.92 5.98
CA ASN A 118 -11.99 16.94 4.53
C ASN A 118 -10.63 17.52 4.10
N SER A 119 -9.65 17.57 5.00
CA SER A 119 -8.28 17.92 4.62
C SER A 119 -7.69 16.85 3.70
N ILE A 120 -6.97 17.31 2.70
CA ILE A 120 -6.10 16.49 1.87
C ILE A 120 -4.67 16.76 2.34
N ALA A 121 -4.10 15.80 3.08
CA ALA A 121 -2.80 15.99 3.74
C ALA A 121 -1.69 16.35 2.73
N TYR A 122 -1.69 15.76 1.56
CA TYR A 122 -0.73 16.00 0.50
C TYR A 122 -0.73 17.45 -0.04
N GLN A 123 -1.85 18.15 0.05
CA GLN A 123 -1.93 19.53 -0.44
C GLN A 123 -1.33 20.56 0.52
N PHE A 124 -1.36 20.26 1.84
CA PHE A 124 -1.06 21.30 2.82
C PHE A 124 -0.13 20.89 3.97
N ASN A 125 0.04 19.59 4.22
CA ASN A 125 0.66 19.11 5.45
C ASN A 125 2.05 18.51 5.26
N VAL A 126 2.39 18.05 4.06
CA VAL A 126 3.73 17.50 3.77
C VAL A 126 4.66 18.67 3.42
N LYS A 127 5.61 18.94 4.31
CA LYS A 127 6.62 19.98 4.14
C LYS A 127 7.93 19.36 3.65
N PRO A 128 8.82 20.17 3.01
CA PRO A 128 10.16 19.72 2.72
C PRO A 128 10.85 19.17 3.98
N ASP A 129 11.65 18.14 3.81
CA ASP A 129 12.38 17.45 4.88
C ASP A 129 11.48 16.85 5.97
N ALA A 130 10.23 16.50 5.64
CA ALA A 130 9.37 15.76 6.54
C ALA A 130 10.02 14.41 6.92
N TRP A 131 10.04 14.12 8.24
CA TRP A 131 10.48 12.80 8.68
C TRP A 131 9.42 11.76 8.32
N THR A 132 9.84 10.71 7.62
CA THR A 132 8.94 9.70 7.04
C THR A 132 9.60 8.33 7.03
N MET A 133 8.83 7.30 6.70
CA MET A 133 9.39 5.98 6.40
C MET A 133 10.46 6.08 5.30
N VAL A 134 10.26 6.95 4.31
CA VAL A 134 11.21 7.16 3.20
C VAL A 134 12.57 7.62 3.72
N SER A 135 12.60 8.66 4.57
CA SER A 135 13.84 9.13 5.18
C SER A 135 14.50 8.04 6.02
N THR A 136 13.71 7.28 6.78
CA THR A 136 14.22 6.18 7.62
C THR A 136 14.89 5.07 6.81
N VAL A 137 14.33 4.65 5.68
CA VAL A 137 14.96 3.63 4.83
C VAL A 137 16.16 4.18 4.06
N LYS A 138 16.13 5.46 3.66
CA LYS A 138 17.30 6.12 3.05
C LYS A 138 18.50 6.15 3.99
N ASP A 139 18.31 6.43 5.26
CA ASP A 139 19.37 6.38 6.28
C ASP A 139 19.97 4.97 6.42
N GLN A 140 19.25 3.93 6.01
CA GLN A 140 19.71 2.55 5.94
C GLN A 140 20.31 2.17 4.58
N GLY A 141 20.45 3.14 3.66
CA GLY A 141 21.10 2.98 2.36
C GLY A 141 20.17 2.45 1.26
N TYR A 142 18.86 2.61 1.38
CA TYR A 142 17.92 2.26 0.31
C TYR A 142 17.82 3.39 -0.73
N ARG A 143 17.84 3.04 -2.02
CA ARG A 143 17.28 3.87 -3.08
C ARG A 143 15.75 3.79 -2.99
N THR A 144 15.08 4.91 -3.12
CA THR A 144 13.64 5.01 -2.88
C THR A 144 12.89 5.44 -4.14
N VAL A 145 11.94 4.63 -4.59
CA VAL A 145 11.15 4.87 -5.79
C VAL A 145 9.66 4.79 -5.44
N ALA A 146 8.91 5.85 -5.78
CA ALA A 146 7.45 5.81 -5.77
C ALA A 146 6.93 5.50 -7.18
N MET A 147 5.83 4.76 -7.28
CA MET A 147 5.21 4.38 -8.55
C MET A 147 3.69 4.57 -8.45
N HIS A 148 3.11 5.15 -9.52
CA HIS A 148 1.65 5.29 -9.63
C HIS A 148 1.23 5.48 -11.08
N PRO A 149 0.46 4.56 -11.69
CA PRO A 149 0.08 4.61 -13.11
C PRO A 149 -1.02 5.65 -13.40
N TYR A 150 -0.83 6.88 -12.93
CA TYR A 150 -1.73 8.01 -13.14
C TYR A 150 -0.96 9.33 -13.03
N PRO A 151 -1.46 10.46 -13.62
CA PRO A 151 -0.74 11.72 -13.59
C PRO A 151 -0.35 12.18 -12.18
N GLY A 152 0.93 12.52 -12.00
CA GLY A 152 1.51 12.86 -10.71
C GLY A 152 0.99 14.15 -10.08
N GLU A 153 0.34 15.03 -10.87
CA GLU A 153 -0.34 16.24 -10.37
C GLU A 153 -1.54 15.89 -9.49
N ASN A 154 -2.16 14.73 -9.71
CA ASN A 154 -3.29 14.29 -8.91
C ASN A 154 -2.86 14.10 -7.44
N TRP A 155 -3.65 14.67 -6.54
CA TRP A 155 -3.35 14.76 -5.12
C TRP A 155 -2.02 15.48 -4.81
N ASN A 156 -1.38 16.17 -5.79
CA ASN A 156 -0.08 16.84 -5.61
C ASN A 156 1.08 15.88 -5.28
N ARG A 157 1.03 14.63 -5.80
CA ARG A 157 2.05 13.60 -5.52
C ARG A 157 3.44 14.03 -5.92
N ASN A 158 3.60 14.71 -7.07
CA ASN A 158 4.89 15.24 -7.54
C ASN A 158 5.62 16.03 -6.45
N THR A 159 4.91 16.95 -5.79
CA THR A 159 5.49 17.77 -4.72
C THR A 159 5.66 16.96 -3.43
N CYS A 160 4.66 16.15 -3.08
CA CYS A 160 4.66 15.42 -1.82
C CYS A 160 5.75 14.36 -1.75
N TYR A 161 5.91 13.54 -2.78
CA TYR A 161 6.95 12.53 -2.79
C TYR A 161 8.35 13.14 -2.79
N THR A 162 8.53 14.27 -3.49
CA THR A 162 9.77 15.05 -3.40
C THR A 162 10.03 15.54 -1.97
N ASN A 163 9.01 16.09 -1.31
CA ASN A 163 9.11 16.57 0.08
C ASN A 163 9.35 15.44 1.09
N MET A 164 8.84 14.24 0.83
CA MET A 164 9.07 13.04 1.63
C MET A 164 10.46 12.43 1.40
N GLY A 165 11.16 12.88 0.34
CA GLY A 165 12.52 12.47 0.05
C GLY A 165 12.66 11.25 -0.84
N PHE A 166 11.65 10.84 -1.60
CA PHE A 166 11.84 9.84 -2.64
C PHE A 166 12.88 10.30 -3.66
N ASP A 167 13.74 9.38 -4.09
CA ASP A 167 14.76 9.64 -5.12
C ASP A 167 14.14 9.78 -6.51
N GLU A 168 13.04 9.05 -6.74
CA GLU A 168 12.36 9.00 -8.02
C GLU A 168 10.86 8.78 -7.83
N PHE A 169 10.06 9.38 -8.73
CA PHE A 169 8.63 9.11 -8.86
C PHE A 169 8.30 8.79 -10.32
N LEU A 170 7.83 7.58 -10.54
CA LEU A 170 7.40 7.04 -11.83
C LEU A 170 5.88 7.15 -11.91
N ASP A 171 5.39 8.17 -12.58
CA ASP A 171 3.96 8.47 -12.73
C ASP A 171 3.37 7.92 -14.05
N GLY A 172 2.19 8.40 -14.43
CA GLY A 172 1.48 7.94 -15.62
C GLY A 172 2.30 7.90 -16.90
N ASP A 173 3.27 8.80 -17.08
CA ASP A 173 4.12 8.85 -18.29
C ASP A 173 5.01 7.61 -18.40
N TYR A 174 5.46 7.05 -17.28
CA TYR A 174 6.24 5.80 -17.25
C TYR A 174 5.45 4.59 -17.76
N TYR A 175 4.12 4.65 -17.67
CA TYR A 175 3.20 3.60 -18.07
C TYR A 175 2.62 3.78 -19.47
N GLU A 176 3.13 4.72 -20.27
CA GLU A 176 2.66 4.93 -21.64
C GLU A 176 2.76 3.63 -22.46
N GLY A 177 1.66 3.25 -23.12
CA GLY A 177 1.57 2.01 -23.89
C GLY A 177 1.34 0.72 -23.07
N SER A 178 1.23 0.80 -21.75
CA SER A 178 0.88 -0.33 -20.89
C SER A 178 -0.58 -0.75 -21.07
N GLU A 179 -0.89 -2.02 -20.77
CA GLU A 179 -2.24 -2.56 -20.83
C GLU A 179 -3.20 -1.74 -19.95
N GLN A 180 -4.36 -1.45 -20.50
CA GLN A 180 -5.45 -0.77 -19.80
C GLN A 180 -6.61 -1.73 -19.60
N LEU A 181 -7.22 -1.70 -18.41
CA LEU A 181 -8.52 -2.30 -18.14
C LEU A 181 -9.52 -1.20 -17.84
N ARG A 182 -10.55 -1.10 -18.64
CA ARG A 182 -11.52 0.01 -18.59
C ARG A 182 -10.81 1.35 -18.90
N TYR A 183 -10.49 2.13 -17.89
CA TYR A 183 -9.89 3.47 -17.99
C TYR A 183 -8.49 3.55 -17.37
N TYR A 184 -8.00 2.46 -16.79
CA TYR A 184 -6.83 2.49 -15.93
C TYR A 184 -5.84 1.38 -16.31
N THR A 185 -4.58 1.63 -16.06
CA THR A 185 -3.54 0.61 -16.20
C THR A 185 -3.89 -0.62 -15.37
N SER A 186 -3.77 -1.81 -15.95
CA SER A 186 -4.02 -3.06 -15.23
C SER A 186 -2.97 -3.27 -14.13
N ASP A 187 -3.36 -3.95 -13.05
CA ASP A 187 -2.42 -4.33 -12.00
C ASP A 187 -1.32 -5.26 -12.54
N GLN A 188 -1.64 -6.07 -13.53
CA GLN A 188 -0.64 -6.90 -14.23
C GLN A 188 0.45 -6.04 -14.88
N ALA A 189 0.05 -5.04 -15.67
CA ALA A 189 1.00 -4.15 -16.33
C ALA A 189 1.76 -3.25 -15.34
N ASP A 190 1.13 -2.85 -14.25
CA ASP A 190 1.77 -2.10 -13.17
C ASP A 190 2.86 -2.96 -12.49
N PHE A 191 2.57 -4.21 -12.18
CA PHE A 191 3.56 -5.13 -11.59
C PHE A 191 4.67 -5.53 -12.56
N GLU A 192 4.42 -5.62 -13.86
CA GLU A 192 5.47 -5.77 -14.86
C GLU A 192 6.43 -4.58 -14.86
N LYS A 193 5.92 -3.37 -14.73
CA LYS A 193 6.74 -2.15 -14.59
C LYS A 193 7.51 -2.13 -13.26
N LEU A 194 6.91 -2.59 -12.17
CA LEU A 194 7.58 -2.75 -10.88
C LEU A 194 8.75 -3.73 -10.99
N ILE A 195 8.55 -4.88 -11.62
CA ILE A 195 9.60 -5.87 -11.89
C ILE A 195 10.72 -5.23 -12.70
N GLN A 196 10.39 -4.48 -13.76
CA GLN A 196 11.38 -3.78 -14.57
C GLN A 196 12.28 -2.86 -13.72
N VAL A 197 11.71 -2.09 -12.79
CA VAL A 197 12.49 -1.24 -11.87
C VAL A 197 13.46 -2.04 -11.00
N VAL A 198 13.05 -3.24 -10.58
CA VAL A 198 13.94 -4.14 -9.80
C VAL A 198 15.04 -4.71 -10.67
N GLU A 199 14.76 -5.08 -11.92
CA GLU A 199 15.74 -5.61 -12.87
C GLU A 199 16.76 -4.55 -13.33
N GLU A 200 16.38 -3.29 -13.39
CA GLU A 200 17.24 -2.18 -13.79
C GLU A 200 18.29 -1.79 -12.73
N LYS A 201 18.32 -2.45 -11.57
CA LYS A 201 19.38 -2.23 -10.58
C LYS A 201 20.75 -2.51 -11.16
N LYS A 202 21.66 -1.55 -10.98
CA LYS A 202 23.06 -1.67 -11.46
C LYS A 202 23.88 -2.65 -10.62
N ASP A 203 23.56 -2.75 -9.34
CA ASP A 203 24.17 -3.67 -8.39
C ASP A 203 23.08 -4.59 -7.81
N PRO A 204 23.19 -5.91 -7.93
CA PRO A 204 22.25 -6.84 -7.31
C PRO A 204 22.09 -6.66 -5.79
N GLN A 205 23.09 -6.10 -5.13
CA GLN A 205 23.07 -5.81 -3.69
C GLN A 205 22.51 -4.42 -3.37
N GLU A 206 22.15 -3.62 -4.37
CA GLU A 206 21.49 -2.34 -4.16
C GLU A 206 20.17 -2.56 -3.41
N LYS A 207 20.05 -1.91 -2.26
CA LYS A 207 18.80 -1.93 -1.48
C LYS A 207 17.79 -1.01 -2.13
N LEU A 208 16.60 -1.54 -2.43
CA LEU A 208 15.55 -0.80 -3.11
C LEU A 208 14.29 -0.78 -2.24
N PHE A 209 13.78 0.42 -1.98
CA PHE A 209 12.45 0.65 -1.42
C PHE A 209 11.52 1.11 -2.53
N LEU A 210 10.53 0.29 -2.87
CA LEU A 210 9.48 0.61 -3.82
C LEU A 210 8.17 0.84 -3.07
N PHE A 211 7.54 1.98 -3.31
CA PHE A 211 6.19 2.28 -2.88
C PHE A 211 5.30 2.43 -4.10
N ASN A 212 4.46 1.43 -4.34
CA ASN A 212 3.56 1.39 -5.50
C ASN A 212 2.12 1.59 -5.08
N VAL A 213 1.40 2.49 -5.76
CA VAL A 213 -0.04 2.70 -5.60
C VAL A 213 -0.72 2.34 -6.92
N THR A 214 -1.47 1.24 -6.95
CA THR A 214 -2.13 0.77 -8.17
C THR A 214 -3.32 1.63 -8.57
N MET A 215 -3.94 1.36 -9.73
CA MET A 215 -5.09 2.15 -10.21
C MET A 215 -6.24 1.32 -10.80
N GLN A 216 -6.03 0.04 -11.10
CA GLN A 216 -6.98 -0.83 -11.81
C GLN A 216 -8.39 -0.81 -11.22
N ASN A 217 -8.49 -0.89 -9.88
CA ASN A 217 -9.78 -1.02 -9.19
C ASN A 217 -10.47 0.31 -8.89
N HIS A 218 -9.91 1.44 -9.30
CA HIS A 218 -10.52 2.76 -9.08
C HIS A 218 -11.95 2.81 -9.62
N GLY A 219 -12.80 3.59 -8.98
CA GLY A 219 -14.23 3.68 -9.22
C GLY A 219 -14.63 3.98 -10.68
N GLY A 220 -15.93 3.91 -10.95
CA GLY A 220 -16.48 3.98 -12.30
C GLY A 220 -16.89 2.60 -12.81
N TYR A 221 -17.63 1.83 -12.01
CA TYR A 221 -18.06 0.46 -12.33
C TYR A 221 -19.35 0.45 -13.19
N GLU A 222 -19.54 1.47 -14.01
CA GLU A 222 -20.64 1.54 -14.96
C GLU A 222 -20.15 1.30 -16.38
N GLY A 223 -20.95 0.60 -17.16
CA GLY A 223 -20.67 0.36 -18.58
C GLY A 223 -20.12 -1.02 -18.89
N THR A 224 -19.95 -1.25 -20.17
CA THR A 224 -19.33 -2.44 -20.75
C THR A 224 -18.06 -2.01 -21.48
N PHE A 225 -17.03 -2.82 -21.43
CA PHE A 225 -15.73 -2.54 -22.02
C PHE A 225 -15.29 -3.75 -22.82
N ASP A 226 -14.87 -3.55 -24.06
CA ASP A 226 -14.46 -4.64 -24.97
C ASP A 226 -13.21 -5.37 -24.47
N GLU A 227 -12.33 -4.65 -23.76
CA GLU A 227 -11.09 -5.15 -23.20
C GLU A 227 -11.20 -5.73 -21.78
N PHE A 228 -12.41 -5.79 -21.23
CA PHE A 228 -12.64 -6.29 -19.87
C PHE A 228 -13.78 -7.29 -19.81
N ASP A 229 -13.44 -8.57 -19.64
CA ASP A 229 -14.41 -9.62 -19.42
C ASP A 229 -14.84 -9.72 -17.95
N GLN A 230 -16.11 -9.53 -17.70
CA GLN A 230 -16.70 -9.77 -16.40
C GLN A 230 -16.83 -11.26 -16.16
N THR A 231 -16.02 -11.81 -15.25
CA THR A 231 -15.93 -13.25 -14.98
C THR A 231 -16.51 -13.66 -13.64
N VAL A 232 -16.69 -12.72 -12.72
CA VAL A 232 -17.27 -12.95 -11.40
C VAL A 232 -18.58 -12.21 -11.27
N TRP A 233 -19.59 -12.88 -10.75
CA TRP A 233 -20.90 -12.28 -10.45
C TRP A 233 -21.52 -12.91 -9.20
N LEU A 234 -22.39 -12.15 -8.58
CA LEU A 234 -23.21 -12.57 -7.46
C LEU A 234 -24.22 -13.64 -7.88
N THR A 235 -24.47 -14.60 -7.01
CA THR A 235 -25.41 -15.69 -7.26
C THR A 235 -26.56 -15.71 -6.26
N GLY A 236 -27.53 -16.63 -6.44
CA GLY A 236 -28.68 -16.78 -5.56
C GLY A 236 -29.60 -15.54 -5.59
N ASP A 237 -30.00 -15.10 -4.42
CA ASP A 237 -30.95 -13.98 -4.29
C ASP A 237 -30.38 -12.63 -4.80
N MET A 238 -29.06 -12.53 -5.02
CA MET A 238 -28.40 -11.33 -5.48
C MET A 238 -28.08 -11.33 -6.98
N GLU A 239 -28.32 -12.46 -7.65
CA GLU A 239 -28.02 -12.62 -9.08
C GLU A 239 -28.66 -11.53 -9.95
N GLY A 240 -27.82 -10.87 -10.75
CA GLY A 240 -28.24 -9.81 -11.68
C GLY A 240 -28.72 -8.50 -11.04
N LYS A 241 -28.74 -8.37 -9.71
CA LYS A 241 -29.25 -7.17 -9.03
C LYS A 241 -28.21 -6.07 -8.84
N TYR A 242 -26.93 -6.43 -8.82
CA TYR A 242 -25.83 -5.52 -8.48
C TYR A 242 -24.70 -5.57 -9.51
N PRO A 243 -24.94 -5.12 -10.76
CA PRO A 243 -23.94 -5.22 -11.83
C PRO A 243 -22.62 -4.49 -11.52
N LYS A 244 -22.66 -3.43 -10.71
CA LYS A 244 -21.45 -2.74 -10.26
C LYS A 244 -20.61 -3.60 -9.32
N ALA A 245 -21.24 -4.39 -8.47
CA ALA A 245 -20.54 -5.34 -7.60
C ALA A 245 -19.92 -6.47 -8.43
N ASP A 246 -20.65 -6.99 -9.42
CA ASP A 246 -20.16 -8.03 -10.33
C ASP A 246 -18.90 -7.55 -11.09
N GLN A 247 -18.95 -6.31 -11.60
CA GLN A 247 -17.79 -5.73 -12.27
C GLN A 247 -16.60 -5.55 -11.30
N TYR A 248 -16.85 -5.02 -10.11
CA TYR A 248 -15.82 -4.85 -9.09
C TYR A 248 -15.19 -6.19 -8.68
N LEU A 249 -15.99 -7.23 -8.40
CA LEU A 249 -15.50 -8.56 -8.04
C LEU A 249 -14.63 -9.17 -9.14
N SER A 250 -14.96 -8.92 -10.40
CA SER A 250 -14.16 -9.36 -11.55
C SER A 250 -12.81 -8.62 -11.61
N LEU A 251 -12.77 -7.33 -11.27
CA LEU A 251 -11.51 -6.57 -11.17
C LEU A 251 -10.66 -7.07 -10.01
N VAL A 252 -11.26 -7.33 -8.85
CA VAL A 252 -10.58 -7.89 -7.68
C VAL A 252 -9.93 -9.22 -8.01
N LYS A 253 -10.62 -10.07 -8.78
CA LYS A 253 -10.04 -11.33 -9.26
C LYS A 253 -8.82 -11.12 -10.16
N ARG A 254 -8.86 -10.12 -11.04
CA ARG A 254 -7.69 -9.75 -11.86
C ARG A 254 -6.51 -9.25 -11.01
N SER A 255 -6.78 -8.50 -9.94
CA SER A 255 -5.74 -8.09 -8.98
C SER A 255 -5.12 -9.28 -8.26
N ASP A 256 -5.92 -10.27 -7.86
CA ASP A 256 -5.44 -11.50 -7.22
C ASP A 256 -4.53 -12.30 -8.17
N GLU A 257 -4.90 -12.40 -9.45
CA GLU A 257 -4.09 -13.03 -10.51
C GLU A 257 -2.77 -12.28 -10.76
N ALA A 258 -2.82 -10.96 -10.84
CA ALA A 258 -1.64 -10.11 -11.01
C ALA A 258 -0.68 -10.23 -9.80
N PHE A 259 -1.22 -10.29 -8.60
CA PHE A 259 -0.42 -10.50 -7.40
C PHE A 259 0.23 -11.89 -7.36
N ALA A 260 -0.46 -12.92 -7.85
CA ALA A 260 0.13 -14.24 -8.02
C ALA A 260 1.33 -14.22 -8.98
N TYR A 261 1.19 -13.53 -10.12
CA TYR A 261 2.28 -13.34 -11.08
C TYR A 261 3.49 -12.61 -10.45
N LEU A 262 3.24 -11.53 -9.69
CA LEU A 262 4.30 -10.79 -9.01
C LEU A 262 5.07 -11.66 -8.02
N LEU A 263 4.37 -12.45 -7.20
CA LEU A 263 5.03 -13.32 -6.22
C LEU A 263 5.76 -14.50 -6.88
N ASP A 264 5.24 -15.07 -7.96
CA ASP A 264 5.91 -16.12 -8.73
C ASP A 264 7.25 -15.63 -9.30
N TYR A 265 7.30 -14.38 -9.74
CA TYR A 265 8.54 -13.77 -10.23
C TYR A 265 9.62 -13.66 -9.14
N PHE A 266 9.24 -13.35 -7.90
CA PHE A 266 10.20 -13.19 -6.79
C PHE A 266 10.49 -14.48 -5.99
N SER A 267 9.85 -15.61 -6.34
CA SER A 267 10.04 -16.91 -5.68
C SER A 267 11.19 -17.69 -6.30
#